data_1248b6379cd504763dc5558f3b1228df
#
_entry.id   1248b6379cd504763dc5558f3b1228df
#
_cell.length_a   1.000
_cell.length_b   1.000
_cell.length_c   1.000
_cell.angle_alpha   90.00
_cell.angle_beta   90.00
_cell.angle_gamma   90.00
#
_symmetry.space_group_name_H-M   'P 1'
#
loop_
_entity.id
_entity.type
_entity.pdbx_description
1 polymer ?
#
loop_
_entity_poly.entity_id
_entity_poly.type
_entity_poly.pdbx_seq_one_letter_code
_entity_poly.pdbx_strand_id
1 'polypeptide(L)'
;MDISKLKYNKLPGLTSAFEPMIYDCPFSEQLRDPLIKWICDKADARVRDGALKTKFYTGSERELPEHHILFDWIESILVEAVEDLSKWTNSAYHSSPESSKKFRVADYWGMYYDQGGGTVLHNHFPYSISFGYYLQAPEGSSPLIVEDHSIQVTEGRLIIFGGHQSHEVPDSEVS
;
A
#
# COMPACT_ATOMS: atom_id res chain seq x y z
N MET A 1 16.13 -33.19 -12.67
CA MET A 1 14.74 -32.71 -12.83
C MET A 1 14.82 -31.22 -13.09
N ASP A 2 14.50 -30.79 -14.28
CA ASP A 2 14.60 -29.37 -14.68
C ASP A 2 13.35 -28.62 -14.21
N ILE A 3 13.49 -27.88 -13.11
CA ILE A 3 12.39 -27.10 -12.47
C ILE A 3 11.94 -25.91 -13.31
N SER A 4 12.72 -25.50 -14.36
CA SER A 4 12.32 -24.42 -15.27
C SER A 4 11.13 -24.78 -16.16
N LYS A 5 10.74 -26.05 -16.20
CA LYS A 5 9.62 -26.59 -16.99
C LYS A 5 8.34 -26.82 -16.20
N LEU A 6 8.32 -26.53 -14.91
CA LEU A 6 7.08 -26.53 -14.13
C LEU A 6 6.25 -25.31 -14.55
N LYS A 7 5.49 -25.45 -15.63
CA LYS A 7 4.38 -24.54 -15.90
C LYS A 7 3.38 -24.71 -14.76
N TYR A 8 3.30 -23.71 -13.88
CA TYR A 8 2.14 -23.57 -13.02
C TYR A 8 0.93 -23.37 -13.93
N ASN A 9 0.24 -24.47 -14.21
CA ASN A 9 -1.09 -24.35 -14.80
C ASN A 9 -1.94 -23.64 -13.76
N LYS A 10 -2.32 -22.40 -14.03
CA LYS A 10 -3.39 -21.71 -13.29
C LYS A 10 -4.56 -22.68 -13.25
N LEU A 11 -4.86 -23.25 -12.08
CA LEU A 11 -6.04 -24.08 -11.92
C LEU A 11 -7.25 -23.22 -12.30
N PRO A 12 -8.12 -23.67 -13.21
CA PRO A 12 -9.32 -22.91 -13.57
C PRO A 12 -10.13 -22.68 -12.30
N GLY A 13 -10.37 -21.43 -11.93
CA GLY A 13 -11.14 -21.03 -10.74
C GLY A 13 -10.32 -20.54 -9.55
N LEU A 14 -8.98 -20.60 -9.58
CA LEU A 14 -8.11 -19.84 -8.69
C LEU A 14 -7.62 -18.59 -9.43
N THR A 15 -8.50 -17.65 -9.66
CA THR A 15 -8.08 -16.25 -9.86
C THR A 15 -7.41 -15.82 -8.56
N SER A 16 -6.27 -15.16 -8.65
CA SER A 16 -5.62 -14.52 -7.49
C SER A 16 -6.68 -13.62 -6.87
N ALA A 17 -7.14 -14.01 -5.70
CA ALA A 17 -8.46 -13.63 -5.26
C ALA A 17 -8.51 -12.25 -4.62
N PHE A 18 -7.48 -11.42 -4.80
CA PHE A 18 -7.41 -10.12 -4.19
C PHE A 18 -7.26 -9.03 -5.25
N GLU A 19 -8.37 -8.43 -5.64
CA GLU A 19 -8.32 -7.19 -6.38
C GLU A 19 -7.98 -6.05 -5.42
N PRO A 20 -7.01 -5.18 -5.77
CA PRO A 20 -6.70 -4.01 -4.96
C PRO A 20 -7.93 -3.11 -4.79
N MET A 21 -8.20 -2.68 -3.56
CA MET A 21 -9.32 -1.79 -3.25
C MET A 21 -8.85 -0.35 -3.21
N ILE A 22 -9.67 0.54 -3.76
CA ILE A 22 -9.32 1.95 -3.95
C ILE A 22 -10.33 2.81 -3.20
N TYR A 23 -9.82 3.74 -2.40
CA TYR A 23 -10.61 4.71 -1.64
C TYR A 23 -10.02 6.10 -1.83
N ASP A 24 -10.86 7.12 -1.93
CA ASP A 24 -10.43 8.51 -1.95
C ASP A 24 -10.70 9.14 -0.56
N CYS A 25 -9.68 9.76 0.01
CA CYS A 25 -9.73 10.32 1.36
C CYS A 25 -10.56 11.63 1.36
N PRO A 26 -11.64 11.72 2.15
CA PRO A 26 -12.50 12.89 2.15
C PRO A 26 -11.88 14.14 2.81
N PHE A 27 -10.72 14.01 3.47
CA PHE A 27 -9.99 15.08 4.13
C PHE A 27 -8.51 15.13 3.72
N SER A 28 -8.21 14.73 2.48
CA SER A 28 -6.84 14.70 1.92
C SER A 28 -6.12 16.04 2.02
N GLU A 29 -6.81 17.14 1.76
CA GLU A 29 -6.24 18.50 1.85
C GLU A 29 -5.67 18.81 3.24
N GLN A 30 -6.35 18.37 4.30
CA GLN A 30 -5.90 18.57 5.67
C GLN A 30 -4.61 17.78 5.97
N LEU A 31 -4.47 16.61 5.37
CA LEU A 31 -3.35 15.69 5.64
C LEU A 31 -2.12 16.02 4.80
N ARG A 32 -2.29 16.56 3.61
CA ARG A 32 -1.26 16.67 2.58
C ARG A 32 -0.02 17.38 3.07
N ASP A 33 -0.13 18.67 3.33
CA ASP A 33 1.04 19.51 3.57
C ASP A 33 1.82 19.14 4.84
N PRO A 34 1.18 18.84 5.99
CA PRO A 34 1.89 18.39 7.18
C PRO A 34 2.64 17.08 6.97
N LEU A 35 2.02 16.10 6.30
CA LEU A 35 2.64 14.79 6.07
C LEU A 35 3.73 14.86 5.00
N ILE A 36 3.57 15.65 3.94
CA ILE A 36 4.65 15.91 2.96
C ILE A 36 5.85 16.52 3.67
N LYS A 37 5.63 17.57 4.47
CA LYS A 37 6.71 18.19 5.22
C LYS A 37 7.42 17.18 6.13
N TRP A 38 6.65 16.36 6.85
CA TRP A 38 7.22 15.31 7.72
C TRP A 38 8.07 14.32 6.93
N ILE A 39 7.62 13.86 5.75
CA ILE A 39 8.39 12.96 4.89
C ILE A 39 9.68 13.65 4.44
N CYS A 40 9.61 14.88 3.93
CA CYS A 40 10.78 15.62 3.46
C CYS A 40 11.81 15.85 4.58
N ASP A 41 11.35 16.12 5.80
CA ASP A 41 12.24 16.34 6.95
C ASP A 41 12.89 15.05 7.45
N LYS A 42 12.26 13.88 7.24
CA LYS A 42 12.67 12.58 7.80
C LYS A 42 13.25 11.60 6.77
N ALA A 43 13.04 11.84 5.48
CA ALA A 43 13.53 10.97 4.43
C ALA A 43 15.05 11.17 4.25
N ASP A 44 15.83 10.25 4.78
CA ASP A 44 17.29 10.27 4.80
C ASP A 44 17.92 9.06 4.10
N ALA A 45 17.12 8.02 3.88
CA ALA A 45 17.58 6.78 3.26
C ALA A 45 17.27 6.78 1.75
N ARG A 46 18.32 6.86 0.93
CA ARG A 46 18.20 6.63 -0.50
C ARG A 46 17.93 5.14 -0.75
N VAL A 47 16.78 4.82 -1.33
CA VAL A 47 16.42 3.44 -1.71
C VAL A 47 17.03 3.09 -3.05
N ARG A 48 16.96 4.04 -4.00
CA ARG A 48 17.58 4.02 -5.33
C ARG A 48 17.65 5.44 -5.86
N ASP A 49 18.24 5.63 -7.04
CA ASP A 49 18.24 6.96 -7.67
C ASP A 49 16.79 7.47 -7.82
N GLY A 50 16.57 8.72 -7.42
CA GLY A 50 15.27 9.36 -7.44
C GLY A 50 14.25 8.85 -6.40
N ALA A 51 14.63 7.97 -5.47
CA ALA A 51 13.73 7.47 -4.43
C ALA A 51 14.36 7.60 -3.04
N LEU A 52 13.72 8.38 -2.18
CA LEU A 52 14.06 8.54 -0.76
C LEU A 52 12.96 7.94 0.12
N LYS A 53 13.33 7.47 1.29
CA LYS A 53 12.36 7.04 2.30
C LYS A 53 12.77 7.45 3.71
N THR A 54 11.79 7.54 4.58
CA THR A 54 12.02 7.64 6.02
C THR A 54 12.46 6.28 6.58
N LYS A 55 12.90 6.24 7.84
CA LYS A 55 12.97 4.96 8.57
C LYS A 55 11.59 4.32 8.65
N PHE A 56 11.54 3.05 9.06
CA PHE A 56 10.30 2.41 9.46
C PHE A 56 9.85 2.92 10.82
N TYR A 57 8.55 3.19 10.96
CA TYR A 57 7.88 3.53 12.19
C TYR A 57 6.86 2.47 12.52
N THR A 58 6.67 2.16 13.79
CA THR A 58 5.55 1.32 14.22
C THR A 58 4.26 2.13 14.23
N GLY A 59 3.12 1.48 14.05
CA GLY A 59 1.81 2.15 14.05
C GLY A 59 1.45 2.87 15.36
N SER A 60 2.24 2.68 16.42
CA SER A 60 2.14 3.42 17.69
C SER A 60 2.99 4.72 17.71
N GLU A 61 3.96 4.86 16.81
CA GLU A 61 4.84 6.04 16.69
C GLU A 61 4.17 7.10 15.80
N ARG A 62 3.03 7.63 16.22
CA ARG A 62 2.27 8.65 15.49
C ARG A 62 2.74 10.04 15.91
N GLU A 63 3.78 10.57 15.27
CA GLU A 63 4.44 11.83 15.63
C GLU A 63 3.57 13.07 15.41
N LEU A 64 2.61 13.02 14.48
CA LEU A 64 1.74 14.15 14.12
C LEU A 64 0.26 13.80 14.36
N PRO A 65 -0.59 14.81 14.63
CA PRO A 65 -2.03 14.63 14.65
C PRO A 65 -2.57 14.01 13.36
N GLU A 66 -2.00 14.37 12.21
CA GLU A 66 -2.37 13.88 10.89
C GLU A 66 -2.12 12.38 10.72
N HIS A 67 -1.10 11.81 11.37
CA HIS A 67 -0.92 10.37 11.43
C HIS A 67 -2.08 9.68 12.15
N HIS A 68 -2.59 10.25 13.24
CA HIS A 68 -3.74 9.69 13.93
C HIS A 68 -4.98 9.71 13.04
N ILE A 69 -5.26 10.85 12.41
CA ILE A 69 -6.42 11.01 11.52
C ILE A 69 -6.34 10.01 10.35
N LEU A 70 -5.19 9.92 9.69
CA LEU A 70 -4.99 9.03 8.55
C LEU A 70 -5.14 7.56 8.95
N PHE A 71 -4.48 7.14 10.03
CA PHE A 71 -4.48 5.73 10.41
C PHE A 71 -5.80 5.29 11.02
N ASP A 72 -6.46 6.13 11.80
CA ASP A 72 -7.81 5.83 12.32
C ASP A 72 -8.81 5.66 11.16
N TRP A 73 -8.69 6.47 10.11
CA TRP A 73 -9.49 6.32 8.89
C TRP A 73 -9.15 5.02 8.15
N ILE A 74 -7.88 4.71 7.91
CA ILE A 74 -7.45 3.46 7.27
C ILE A 74 -7.93 2.25 8.07
N GLU A 75 -7.74 2.27 9.39
CA GLU A 75 -8.17 1.18 10.27
C GLU A 75 -9.69 0.98 10.25
N SER A 76 -10.47 2.04 10.08
CA SER A 76 -11.93 1.93 9.93
C SER A 76 -12.33 1.26 8.61
N ILE A 77 -11.63 1.58 7.52
CA ILE A 77 -11.87 0.97 6.20
C ILE A 77 -11.44 -0.50 6.19
N LEU A 78 -10.36 -0.85 6.87
CA LEU A 78 -9.85 -2.22 6.91
C LEU A 78 -10.89 -3.22 7.45
N VAL A 79 -11.79 -2.80 8.30
CA VAL A 79 -12.88 -3.66 8.79
C VAL A 79 -13.78 -4.08 7.64
N GLU A 80 -14.22 -3.14 6.80
CA GLU A 80 -15.06 -3.41 5.62
C GLU A 80 -14.28 -4.19 4.56
N ALA A 81 -13.05 -3.75 4.28
CA ALA A 81 -12.17 -4.39 3.33
C ALA A 81 -11.92 -5.87 3.65
N VAL A 82 -11.69 -6.20 4.91
CA VAL A 82 -11.48 -7.59 5.35
C VAL A 82 -12.77 -8.40 5.27
N GLU A 83 -13.92 -7.83 5.55
CA GLU A 83 -15.21 -8.50 5.37
C GLU A 83 -15.47 -8.84 3.90
N ASP A 84 -15.16 -7.94 2.99
CA ASP A 84 -15.28 -8.19 1.55
C ASP A 84 -14.30 -9.25 1.06
N LEU A 85 -13.05 -9.19 1.49
CA LEU A 85 -12.05 -10.22 1.21
C LEU A 85 -12.47 -11.59 1.68
N SER A 86 -13.07 -11.66 2.85
CA SER A 86 -13.50 -12.90 3.44
C SER A 86 -14.58 -13.59 2.63
N LYS A 87 -15.46 -12.83 1.99
CA LYS A 87 -16.48 -13.34 1.05
C LYS A 87 -15.87 -14.01 -0.18
N TRP A 88 -14.70 -13.52 -0.63
CA TRP A 88 -14.04 -14.01 -1.84
C TRP A 88 -13.10 -15.19 -1.58
N THR A 89 -12.43 -15.23 -0.46
CA THR A 89 -11.36 -16.22 -0.23
C THR A 89 -11.83 -17.49 0.44
N ASN A 90 -13.04 -17.52 1.00
CA ASN A 90 -13.54 -18.63 1.82
C ASN A 90 -12.47 -19.12 2.83
N SER A 91 -11.57 -18.22 3.24
CA SER A 91 -10.37 -18.55 3.97
C SER A 91 -10.53 -18.28 5.47
N ALA A 92 -9.64 -18.86 6.25
CA ALA A 92 -9.60 -18.80 7.71
C ALA A 92 -9.43 -17.38 8.32
N TYR A 93 -9.39 -16.32 7.52
CA TYR A 93 -9.52 -14.94 8.00
C TYR A 93 -10.88 -14.66 8.63
N HIS A 94 -11.86 -15.57 8.41
CA HIS A 94 -13.20 -15.57 8.99
C HIS A 94 -13.28 -15.89 10.46
N SER A 95 -12.18 -15.91 11.15
CA SER A 95 -12.19 -16.54 12.46
C SER A 95 -13.07 -15.87 13.52
N SER A 96 -13.57 -14.69 13.33
CA SER A 96 -14.73 -14.12 14.07
C SER A 96 -14.96 -12.64 13.71
N PRO A 97 -16.18 -12.11 13.90
CA PRO A 97 -16.45 -10.65 13.87
C PRO A 97 -15.56 -9.84 14.83
N GLU A 98 -14.98 -10.49 15.83
CA GLU A 98 -14.04 -9.86 16.77
C GLU A 98 -12.61 -9.74 16.22
N SER A 99 -12.17 -10.59 15.28
CA SER A 99 -10.83 -10.51 14.70
C SER A 99 -10.72 -9.40 13.69
N SER A 100 -11.78 -9.09 12.93
CA SER A 100 -11.82 -7.96 12.00
C SER A 100 -11.67 -6.60 12.72
N LYS A 101 -12.16 -6.50 13.95
CA LYS A 101 -12.04 -5.30 14.79
C LYS A 101 -10.61 -5.05 15.33
N LYS A 102 -9.67 -5.94 15.05
CA LYS A 102 -8.29 -5.87 15.58
C LYS A 102 -7.24 -5.46 14.56
N PHE A 103 -7.61 -5.17 13.31
CA PHE A 103 -6.64 -4.66 12.35
C PHE A 103 -6.12 -3.30 12.81
N ARG A 104 -4.80 -3.17 12.79
CA ARG A 104 -4.09 -1.95 13.13
C ARG A 104 -2.96 -1.76 12.14
N VAL A 105 -2.63 -0.52 11.87
CA VAL A 105 -1.39 -0.19 11.18
C VAL A 105 -0.24 -0.67 12.06
N ALA A 106 0.49 -1.68 11.57
CA ALA A 106 1.61 -2.25 12.30
C ALA A 106 2.87 -1.42 12.09
N ASP A 107 3.22 -1.19 10.82
CA ASP A 107 4.37 -0.41 10.41
C ASP A 107 4.00 0.54 9.27
N TYR A 108 4.71 1.65 9.18
CA TYR A 108 4.59 2.61 8.11
C TYR A 108 5.90 3.34 7.85
N TRP A 109 6.00 3.91 6.67
CA TRP A 109 7.08 4.81 6.26
C TRP A 109 6.58 5.77 5.18
N GLY A 110 7.26 6.89 5.01
CA GLY A 110 7.03 7.81 3.91
C GLY A 110 8.00 7.56 2.78
N MET A 111 7.52 7.68 1.55
CA MET A 111 8.32 7.62 0.33
C MET A 111 8.21 8.94 -0.42
N TYR A 112 9.32 9.35 -1.00
CA TYR A 112 9.40 10.46 -1.94
C TYR A 112 10.05 9.96 -3.22
N TYR A 113 9.41 10.19 -4.34
CA TYR A 113 9.94 9.90 -5.67
C TYR A 113 10.22 11.20 -6.40
N ASP A 114 11.42 11.29 -6.97
CA ASP A 114 11.84 12.32 -7.91
C ASP A 114 11.93 11.71 -9.31
N GLN A 115 12.32 12.48 -10.30
CA GLN A 115 12.52 11.99 -11.68
C GLN A 115 13.44 10.76 -11.70
N GLY A 116 12.98 9.70 -12.35
CA GLY A 116 13.67 8.40 -12.39
C GLY A 116 13.48 7.56 -11.12
N GLY A 117 12.74 8.05 -10.12
CA GLY A 117 12.46 7.31 -8.90
C GLY A 117 11.35 6.29 -9.07
N GLY A 118 11.50 5.16 -8.42
CA GLY A 118 10.51 4.09 -8.40
C GLY A 118 10.81 3.08 -7.30
N THR A 119 10.02 2.02 -7.23
CA THR A 119 10.23 0.91 -6.30
C THR A 119 10.22 -0.40 -7.06
N VAL A 120 11.27 -1.19 -6.87
CA VAL A 120 11.40 -2.51 -7.49
C VAL A 120 10.34 -3.48 -7.00
N LEU A 121 10.03 -4.49 -7.80
CA LEU A 121 9.09 -5.55 -7.47
C LEU A 121 9.44 -6.21 -6.12
N HIS A 122 8.50 -6.17 -5.17
CA HIS A 122 8.64 -6.77 -3.85
C HIS A 122 7.27 -7.08 -3.25
N ASN A 123 7.24 -7.65 -2.05
CA ASN A 123 6.02 -7.82 -1.25
C ASN A 123 6.31 -7.57 0.24
N HIS A 124 5.29 -7.60 1.05
CA HIS A 124 5.38 -7.35 2.49
C HIS A 124 5.01 -8.57 3.35
N PHE A 125 5.23 -9.78 2.85
CA PHE A 125 5.04 -10.97 3.70
C PHE A 125 5.93 -10.86 4.97
N PRO A 126 5.43 -11.14 6.18
CA PRO A 126 4.19 -11.85 6.51
C PRO A 126 2.98 -10.95 6.87
N TYR A 127 2.98 -9.66 6.55
CA TYR A 127 1.80 -8.82 6.79
C TYR A 127 0.60 -9.32 5.99
N SER A 128 -0.58 -9.27 6.61
CA SER A 128 -1.82 -9.71 5.95
C SER A 128 -2.26 -8.75 4.86
N ILE A 129 -2.14 -7.46 5.11
CA ILE A 129 -2.59 -6.37 4.26
C ILE A 129 -1.50 -5.32 4.16
N SER A 130 -1.36 -4.73 2.99
CA SER A 130 -0.53 -3.56 2.70
C SER A 130 -1.39 -2.45 2.12
N PHE A 131 -0.91 -1.24 2.22
CA PHE A 131 -1.55 -0.08 1.61
C PHE A 131 -0.52 0.94 1.11
N GLY A 132 -0.93 1.74 0.13
CA GLY A 132 -0.27 2.96 -0.30
C GLY A 132 -1.23 4.13 -0.20
N TYR A 133 -0.86 5.22 0.49
CA TYR A 133 -1.60 6.46 0.52
C TYR A 133 -0.81 7.57 -0.18
N TYR A 134 -1.42 8.22 -1.15
CA TYR A 134 -0.75 9.18 -2.02
C TYR A 134 -1.04 10.61 -1.58
N LEU A 135 -0.06 11.24 -0.95
CA LEU A 135 -0.16 12.65 -0.50
C LEU A 135 -0.08 13.62 -1.67
N GLN A 136 0.67 13.25 -2.70
CA GLN A 136 0.85 14.02 -3.93
C GLN A 136 1.07 13.07 -5.09
N ALA A 137 0.41 13.31 -6.21
CA ALA A 137 0.56 12.56 -7.44
C ALA A 137 0.31 13.52 -8.63
N PRO A 138 1.34 14.25 -9.09
CA PRO A 138 1.23 15.11 -10.27
C PRO A 138 0.81 14.33 -11.52
N GLU A 139 0.32 15.04 -12.52
CA GLU A 139 0.02 14.45 -13.82
C GLU A 139 1.28 13.76 -14.39
N GLY A 140 1.13 12.52 -14.85
CA GLY A 140 2.26 11.70 -15.32
C GLY A 140 2.97 10.89 -14.22
N SER A 141 2.51 10.94 -12.96
CA SER A 141 3.02 10.05 -11.92
C SER A 141 2.87 8.59 -12.32
N SER A 142 3.89 7.79 -12.02
CA SER A 142 3.89 6.36 -12.28
C SER A 142 2.76 5.66 -11.52
N PRO A 143 2.08 4.68 -12.14
CA PRO A 143 1.05 3.90 -11.46
C PRO A 143 1.65 3.00 -10.39
N LEU A 144 0.82 2.57 -9.43
CA LEU A 144 1.14 1.40 -8.63
C LEU A 144 0.75 0.15 -9.41
N ILE A 145 1.70 -0.75 -9.60
CA ILE A 145 1.43 -2.06 -10.21
C ILE A 145 1.36 -3.09 -9.08
N VAL A 146 0.23 -3.76 -8.94
CA VAL A 146 0.03 -4.86 -7.99
C VAL A 146 -0.28 -6.11 -8.81
N GLU A 147 0.66 -7.04 -8.87
CA GLU A 147 0.61 -8.21 -9.77
C GLU A 147 0.35 -7.80 -11.23
N ASP A 148 -0.83 -8.05 -11.78
CA ASP A 148 -1.24 -7.68 -13.13
C ASP A 148 -2.15 -6.44 -13.20
N HIS A 149 -2.40 -5.78 -12.04
CA HIS A 149 -3.22 -4.57 -11.95
C HIS A 149 -2.35 -3.31 -11.98
N SER A 150 -2.51 -2.50 -13.01
CA SER A 150 -1.91 -1.16 -13.09
C SER A 150 -2.91 -0.12 -12.60
N ILE A 151 -2.63 0.51 -11.46
CA ILE A 151 -3.56 1.42 -10.77
C ILE A 151 -3.01 2.84 -10.85
N GLN A 152 -3.74 3.70 -11.57
CA GLN A 152 -3.38 5.11 -11.64
C GLN A 152 -3.52 5.77 -10.27
N VAL A 153 -2.46 6.42 -9.83
CA VAL A 153 -2.42 7.14 -8.56
C VAL A 153 -2.92 8.57 -8.74
N THR A 154 -3.57 9.08 -7.70
CA THR A 154 -4.00 10.47 -7.59
C THR A 154 -3.83 10.95 -6.15
N GLU A 155 -3.73 12.25 -5.94
CA GLU A 155 -3.68 12.83 -4.60
C GLU A 155 -4.89 12.41 -3.76
N GLY A 156 -4.65 12.08 -2.50
CA GLY A 156 -5.68 11.64 -1.55
C GLY A 156 -6.14 10.19 -1.73
N ARG A 157 -5.55 9.43 -2.65
CA ARG A 157 -5.93 8.04 -2.91
C ARG A 157 -5.26 7.07 -1.96
N LEU A 158 -6.05 6.17 -1.41
CA LEU A 158 -5.62 4.99 -0.66
C LEU A 158 -5.84 3.75 -1.52
N ILE A 159 -4.82 2.93 -1.68
CA ILE A 159 -4.88 1.64 -2.36
C ILE A 159 -4.53 0.57 -1.35
N ILE A 160 -5.43 -0.40 -1.14
CA ILE A 160 -5.26 -1.52 -0.20
C ILE A 160 -5.12 -2.81 -1.01
N PHE A 161 -4.14 -3.63 -0.65
CA PHE A 161 -3.86 -4.92 -1.30
C PHE A 161 -3.28 -5.92 -0.31
N GLY A 162 -3.20 -7.19 -0.70
CA GLY A 162 -2.66 -8.25 0.17
C GLY A 162 -1.16 -8.07 0.40
N GLY A 163 -0.71 -8.24 1.63
CA GLY A 163 0.71 -8.13 1.97
C GLY A 163 1.61 -9.14 1.25
N HIS A 164 1.05 -10.23 0.75
CA HIS A 164 1.75 -11.24 -0.05
C HIS A 164 1.81 -10.92 -1.55
N GLN A 165 1.00 -9.97 -2.03
CA GLN A 165 0.98 -9.59 -3.44
C GLN A 165 2.23 -8.81 -3.81
N SER A 166 2.85 -9.21 -4.89
CA SER A 166 4.00 -8.50 -5.44
C SER A 166 3.55 -7.20 -6.08
N HIS A 167 4.28 -6.13 -5.79
CA HIS A 167 3.97 -4.81 -6.31
C HIS A 167 5.23 -4.00 -6.57
N GLU A 168 5.10 -3.02 -7.46
CA GLU A 168 6.17 -2.11 -7.85
C GLU A 168 5.61 -0.73 -8.24
N VAL A 169 6.49 0.25 -8.25
CA VAL A 169 6.26 1.55 -8.88
C VAL A 169 7.32 1.71 -9.96
N PRO A 170 6.96 1.72 -11.25
CA PRO A 170 7.90 1.98 -12.34
C PRO A 170 8.62 3.31 -12.17
N ASP A 171 9.78 3.44 -12.78
CA ASP A 171 10.55 4.67 -12.75
C ASP A 171 9.72 5.84 -13.27
N SER A 172 9.68 6.93 -12.51
CA SER A 172 8.90 8.12 -12.86
C SER A 172 9.58 8.92 -13.96
N GLU A 173 8.80 9.33 -14.97
CA GLU A 173 9.24 10.26 -15.99
C GLU A 173 9.04 11.74 -15.57
N VAL A 174 8.35 11.96 -14.45
CA VAL A 174 7.99 13.29 -13.93
C VAL A 174 8.96 13.73 -12.85
N SER A 175 9.29 15.01 -12.88
CA SER A 175 10.13 15.69 -11.87
C SER A 175 9.28 16.55 -10.93
#